data_925858f90de4e35b867947665f050351
#
_entry.id   925858f90de4e35b867947665f050351
#
_cell.length_a   1.000
_cell.length_b   1.000
_cell.length_c   1.000
_cell.angle_alpha   90.00
_cell.angle_beta   90.00
_cell.angle_gamma   90.00
#
_symmetry.space_group_name_H-M   'P 1'
#
loop_
_entity.id
_entity.type
_entity.pdbx_description
1 polymer ?
#
loop_
_entity_poly.entity_id
_entity_poly.type
_entity_poly.pdbx_seq_one_letter_code
_entity_poly.pdbx_strand_id
1 'polypeptide(L)'
;MALVTWVATSGAWRDGSATEARDAAAVVSAADGLDLLLTRAYLPADFDQEVFDALWTTWEEPLRSRAERLDVAGRRRLAMERYGLVPHPDDPSRSLQYAVDAAGNWTMSCLACHQGQVRGVAIPGVPNSSYALETLTEEVRLVKARQRKAFGHMDMGSLFLPLGTTVGTTNAVIFGMALMRHRDPQLNIVARPPRLDLPHHDMDAPAWWLYRTRRTLYADGFAAKGHRMLMQFLLVKENGPERFREWEDDFRHIEAWIEGLDPPAWSGPLDEALAARGHEVFARHCAECHGTYGAGRSYPERVVPIEVIGTDRARLDALTAGERRDLNASWFGDGAGARLDERCEPAGYVAPPLDGVWATAPYLHNGSVPTLWHLLHPSERPLVWRRTPTGYDDERIGLVVESADEMPAERLVPATRRTWFDTRRAGKSAGGHEFVDVLDAAEKSAVLEYLKTL
;
A
#
# COMPACT_ATOMS: atom_id res chain seq x y z
N MET A 1 -25.48 -5.75 11.15
CA MET A 1 -24.89 -4.70 12.00
C MET A 1 -23.70 -5.29 12.72
N ALA A 2 -22.54 -5.24 12.13
CA ALA A 2 -21.30 -5.67 12.79
C ALA A 2 -20.69 -4.44 13.45
N LEU A 3 -20.58 -4.48 14.78
CA LEU A 3 -19.87 -3.47 15.55
C LEU A 3 -18.37 -3.56 15.22
N VAL A 4 -17.82 -2.45 14.73
CA VAL A 4 -16.37 -2.29 14.61
C VAL A 4 -15.85 -2.03 16.04
N THR A 5 -15.28 -3.04 16.65
CA THR A 5 -14.60 -2.90 17.95
C THR A 5 -13.16 -2.45 17.71
N TRP A 6 -12.84 -1.24 18.08
CA TRP A 6 -11.48 -0.77 18.24
C TRP A 6 -10.87 -1.39 19.49
N VAL A 7 -9.86 -2.22 19.33
CA VAL A 7 -9.04 -2.71 20.45
C VAL A 7 -7.77 -1.88 20.49
N ALA A 8 -7.73 -0.90 21.37
CA ALA A 8 -6.51 -0.21 21.74
C ALA A 8 -5.78 -1.07 22.79
N THR A 9 -4.71 -1.76 22.41
CA THR A 9 -3.84 -2.45 23.37
C THR A 9 -2.73 -1.50 23.80
N SER A 10 -2.85 -0.90 24.97
CA SER A 10 -1.76 -0.22 25.67
C SER A 10 -0.96 -1.25 26.47
N GLY A 11 0.17 -1.69 25.95
CA GLY A 11 1.18 -2.48 26.67
C GLY A 11 2.32 -1.60 27.15
N ALA A 12 2.37 -1.34 28.45
CA ALA A 12 3.46 -0.62 29.09
C ALA A 12 4.65 -1.55 29.33
N TRP A 13 5.82 -1.19 28.80
CA TRP A 13 7.10 -1.69 29.28
C TRP A 13 7.92 -0.51 29.81
N ARG A 14 8.23 -0.55 31.12
CA ARG A 14 9.19 0.33 31.77
C ARG A 14 10.47 -0.44 32.02
N ASP A 15 11.59 0.18 31.68
CA ASP A 15 12.88 0.27 32.42
C ASP A 15 13.80 1.14 31.58
N GLY A 16 14.47 2.10 32.06
CA GLY A 16 15.09 2.56 33.23
C GLY A 16 16.41 3.20 32.85
N SER A 17 16.54 4.56 33.06
CA SER A 17 17.77 5.33 33.20
C SER A 17 18.72 5.53 32.01
N ALA A 18 18.66 6.76 31.42
CA ALA A 18 19.84 7.64 31.29
C ALA A 18 19.36 9.07 30.96
N THR A 19 19.40 9.90 31.97
CA THR A 19 19.21 11.36 31.91
C THR A 19 20.48 11.99 31.31
N GLU A 20 20.33 12.68 30.19
CA GLU A 20 21.15 13.86 29.87
C GLU A 20 20.36 14.78 28.95
N ALA A 21 20.47 16.07 29.22
CA ALA A 21 19.71 17.15 28.68
C ALA A 21 19.70 17.16 27.13
N ARG A 22 18.53 16.97 26.55
CA ARG A 22 18.20 17.41 25.20
C ARG A 22 17.23 18.58 25.35
N ASP A 23 17.53 19.65 24.61
CA ASP A 23 16.64 20.81 24.41
C ASP A 23 15.20 20.32 24.21
N ALA A 24 14.24 21.13 24.68
CA ALA A 24 12.82 20.79 24.69
C ALA A 24 12.30 20.45 23.26
N ALA A 25 12.67 19.31 22.77
CA ALA A 25 12.00 18.70 21.63
C ALA A 25 10.61 18.31 22.08
N ALA A 26 9.59 18.74 21.34
CA ALA A 26 8.21 18.34 21.57
C ALA A 26 8.18 16.81 21.74
N VAL A 27 7.52 16.33 22.78
CA VAL A 27 7.40 14.89 23.04
C VAL A 27 6.67 14.27 21.84
N VAL A 28 7.37 13.45 21.07
CA VAL A 28 6.77 12.77 19.92
C VAL A 28 5.75 11.75 20.43
N SER A 29 4.48 11.90 20.00
CA SER A 29 3.36 11.08 20.43
C SER A 29 2.82 10.25 19.26
N ALA A 30 2.77 8.93 19.43
CA ALA A 30 2.17 8.04 18.43
C ALA A 30 0.65 8.25 18.29
N ALA A 31 -0.05 8.67 19.35
CA ALA A 31 -1.49 8.98 19.29
C ALA A 31 -1.75 10.16 18.35
N ASP A 32 -0.92 11.18 18.38
CA ASP A 32 -1.05 12.37 17.53
C ASP A 32 -0.82 12.01 16.05
N GLY A 33 0.02 11.02 15.76
CA GLY A 33 0.31 10.59 14.39
C GLY A 33 -0.93 10.08 13.63
N LEU A 34 -1.78 9.30 14.27
CA LEU A 34 -3.05 8.86 13.67
C LEU A 34 -4.01 10.03 13.49
N ASP A 35 -4.17 10.88 14.50
CA ASP A 35 -5.05 12.05 14.40
C ASP A 35 -4.66 12.95 13.24
N LEU A 36 -3.37 13.21 13.08
CA LEU A 36 -2.84 13.97 11.95
C LEU A 36 -3.20 13.35 10.59
N LEU A 37 -3.13 12.03 10.44
CA LEU A 37 -3.52 11.34 9.21
C LEU A 37 -5.03 11.40 8.92
N LEU A 38 -5.85 11.45 9.95
CA LEU A 38 -7.31 11.51 9.84
C LEU A 38 -7.86 12.93 9.61
N THR A 39 -7.16 13.95 10.11
CA THR A 39 -7.71 15.30 10.20
C THR A 39 -6.97 16.33 9.37
N ARG A 40 -5.65 16.15 9.12
CA ARG A 40 -4.83 17.17 8.48
C ARG A 40 -4.66 16.92 6.98
N ALA A 41 -4.98 17.94 6.18
CA ALA A 41 -4.76 17.92 4.74
C ALA A 41 -3.32 18.35 4.41
N TYR A 42 -2.53 17.43 3.85
CA TYR A 42 -1.17 17.69 3.35
C TYR A 42 -1.10 17.88 1.83
N LEU A 43 -2.19 17.62 1.15
CA LEU A 43 -2.39 17.81 -0.29
C LEU A 43 -3.52 18.80 -0.53
N PRO A 44 -3.63 19.40 -1.71
CA PRO A 44 -4.87 20.07 -2.12
C PRO A 44 -6.04 19.09 -2.15
N ALA A 45 -7.24 19.59 -1.92
CA ALA A 45 -8.44 18.75 -1.94
C ALA A 45 -8.65 18.06 -3.30
N ASP A 46 -8.97 16.78 -3.26
CA ASP A 46 -9.28 15.99 -4.45
C ASP A 46 -10.66 16.31 -4.99
N PHE A 47 -11.66 16.44 -4.10
CA PHE A 47 -13.06 16.76 -4.41
C PHE A 47 -13.78 17.27 -3.16
N ASP A 48 -14.99 17.77 -3.34
CA ASP A 48 -15.88 18.16 -2.24
C ASP A 48 -17.04 17.16 -2.05
N GLN A 49 -17.79 17.34 -0.96
CA GLN A 49 -18.92 16.48 -0.61
C GLN A 49 -19.99 16.40 -1.71
N GLU A 50 -20.22 17.50 -2.44
CA GLU A 50 -21.21 17.52 -3.52
C GLU A 50 -20.79 16.63 -4.69
N VAL A 51 -19.48 16.63 -5.02
CA VAL A 51 -18.92 15.73 -6.03
C VAL A 51 -19.05 14.28 -5.57
N PHE A 52 -18.69 13.97 -4.30
CA PHE A 52 -18.80 12.62 -3.76
C PHE A 52 -20.25 12.10 -3.82
N ASP A 53 -21.21 12.92 -3.40
CA ASP A 53 -22.63 12.57 -3.40
C ASP A 53 -23.20 12.37 -4.81
N ALA A 54 -22.55 12.93 -5.84
CA ALA A 54 -22.96 12.81 -7.25
C ALA A 54 -22.28 11.68 -8.02
N LEU A 55 -21.28 10.98 -7.44
CA LEU A 55 -20.50 9.94 -8.14
C LEU A 55 -21.37 8.84 -8.75
N TRP A 56 -22.44 8.43 -8.07
CA TRP A 56 -23.36 7.39 -8.55
C TRP A 56 -23.96 7.69 -9.93
N THR A 57 -24.03 8.97 -10.33
CA THR A 57 -24.55 9.38 -11.63
C THR A 57 -23.67 8.97 -12.81
N THR A 58 -22.42 8.58 -12.52
CA THR A 58 -21.45 8.13 -13.53
C THR A 58 -21.40 6.62 -13.67
N TRP A 59 -22.04 5.88 -12.75
CA TRP A 59 -21.92 4.42 -12.70
C TRP A 59 -22.66 3.71 -13.83
N GLU A 60 -22.18 2.56 -14.20
CA GLU A 60 -22.80 1.66 -15.16
C GLU A 60 -24.04 0.96 -14.59
N GLU A 61 -24.90 0.49 -15.48
CA GLU A 61 -26.03 -0.38 -15.09
C GLU A 61 -25.51 -1.81 -14.73
N PRO A 62 -26.13 -2.51 -13.76
CA PRO A 62 -27.34 -2.11 -13.02
C PRO A 62 -27.05 -1.28 -11.74
N LEU A 63 -25.78 -0.95 -11.47
CA LEU A 63 -25.36 -0.30 -10.22
C LEU A 63 -25.97 1.10 -10.09
N ARG A 64 -26.02 1.86 -11.18
CA ARG A 64 -26.64 3.19 -11.21
C ARG A 64 -28.11 3.15 -10.84
N SER A 65 -28.89 2.24 -11.44
CA SER A 65 -30.30 2.06 -11.10
C SER A 65 -30.52 1.61 -9.65
N ARG A 66 -29.58 0.83 -9.08
CA ARG A 66 -29.60 0.48 -7.66
C ARG A 66 -29.40 1.73 -6.79
N ALA A 67 -28.40 2.55 -7.12
CA ALA A 67 -28.09 3.79 -6.40
C ALA A 67 -29.24 4.80 -6.46
N GLU A 68 -29.90 4.93 -7.60
CA GLU A 68 -31.04 5.84 -7.79
C GLU A 68 -32.18 5.58 -6.80
N ARG A 69 -32.40 4.31 -6.43
CA ARG A 69 -33.45 3.91 -5.46
C ARG A 69 -33.06 4.09 -4.00
N LEU A 70 -31.82 4.45 -3.70
CA LEU A 70 -31.33 4.64 -2.35
C LEU A 70 -31.43 6.11 -1.92
N ASP A 71 -31.53 6.33 -0.62
CA ASP A 71 -31.31 7.63 0.00
C ASP A 71 -29.81 8.04 -0.07
N VAL A 72 -29.50 9.24 0.38
CA VAL A 72 -28.13 9.76 0.37
C VAL A 72 -27.18 8.87 1.16
N ALA A 73 -27.59 8.42 2.34
CA ALA A 73 -26.75 7.53 3.18
C ALA A 73 -26.49 6.17 2.52
N GLY A 74 -27.50 5.61 1.85
CA GLY A 74 -27.38 4.38 1.07
C GLY A 74 -26.44 4.53 -0.13
N ARG A 75 -26.50 5.65 -0.84
CA ARG A 75 -25.58 5.98 -1.96
C ARG A 75 -24.14 6.11 -1.48
N ARG A 76 -23.93 6.79 -0.35
CA ARG A 76 -22.59 6.92 0.26
C ARG A 76 -22.01 5.56 0.64
N ARG A 77 -22.79 4.67 1.30
CA ARG A 77 -22.34 3.31 1.59
C ARG A 77 -21.96 2.54 0.33
N LEU A 78 -22.80 2.64 -0.71
CA LEU A 78 -22.52 1.98 -1.99
C LEU A 78 -21.27 2.54 -2.67
N ALA A 79 -21.01 3.86 -2.55
CA ALA A 79 -19.78 4.49 -3.02
C ALA A 79 -18.55 3.98 -2.22
N MET A 80 -18.64 3.88 -0.88
CA MET A 80 -17.57 3.33 -0.04
C MET A 80 -17.24 1.88 -0.49
N GLU A 81 -18.26 1.03 -0.68
CA GLU A 81 -18.07 -0.34 -1.18
C GLU A 81 -17.40 -0.36 -2.57
N ARG A 82 -17.88 0.46 -3.51
CA ARG A 82 -17.37 0.52 -4.88
C ARG A 82 -15.90 0.90 -4.95
N TYR A 83 -15.48 1.86 -4.15
CA TYR A 83 -14.12 2.38 -4.19
C TYR A 83 -13.17 1.77 -3.16
N GLY A 84 -13.64 0.81 -2.37
CA GLY A 84 -12.83 0.18 -1.32
C GLY A 84 -12.46 1.15 -0.21
N LEU A 85 -13.35 2.09 0.11
CA LEU A 85 -13.20 3.03 1.20
C LEU A 85 -13.75 2.45 2.50
N VAL A 86 -13.06 2.69 3.60
CA VAL A 86 -13.46 2.23 4.93
C VAL A 86 -14.20 3.36 5.63
N PRO A 87 -15.47 3.17 6.02
CA PRO A 87 -16.21 4.21 6.76
C PRO A 87 -15.50 4.59 8.05
N HIS A 88 -15.46 5.89 8.36
CA HIS A 88 -14.94 6.37 9.64
C HIS A 88 -15.84 5.89 10.78
N PRO A 89 -15.29 5.35 11.89
CA PRO A 89 -16.10 4.76 12.96
C PRO A 89 -17.04 5.75 13.64
N ASP A 90 -16.60 7.00 13.80
CA ASP A 90 -17.38 8.04 14.49
C ASP A 90 -18.29 8.83 13.53
N ASP A 91 -18.01 8.80 12.23
CA ASP A 91 -18.82 9.47 11.21
C ASP A 91 -18.85 8.63 9.92
N PRO A 92 -19.78 7.68 9.78
CA PRO A 92 -19.86 6.82 8.60
C PRO A 92 -20.14 7.54 7.27
N SER A 93 -20.40 8.84 7.30
CA SER A 93 -20.52 9.66 6.10
C SER A 93 -19.17 10.02 5.48
N ARG A 94 -18.07 9.83 6.21
CA ARG A 94 -16.67 10.04 5.83
C ARG A 94 -15.93 8.71 5.73
N SER A 95 -14.76 8.72 5.11
CA SER A 95 -13.89 7.55 5.07
C SER A 95 -12.59 7.79 5.84
N LEU A 96 -11.97 6.73 6.34
CA LEU A 96 -10.65 6.79 6.98
C LEU A 96 -9.54 7.22 6.00
N GLN A 97 -9.74 7.06 4.69
CA GLN A 97 -8.77 7.34 3.64
C GLN A 97 -8.64 8.83 3.29
N TYR A 98 -9.56 9.65 3.78
CA TYR A 98 -9.61 11.07 3.44
C TYR A 98 -9.77 11.95 4.67
N ALA A 99 -8.92 12.96 4.80
CA ALA A 99 -9.19 14.09 5.69
C ALA A 99 -10.28 14.97 5.07
N VAL A 100 -11.32 15.29 5.83
CA VAL A 100 -12.45 16.11 5.36
C VAL A 100 -12.54 17.35 6.22
N ASP A 101 -12.36 18.53 5.60
CA ASP A 101 -12.41 19.81 6.30
C ASP A 101 -13.86 20.26 6.61
N ALA A 102 -13.99 21.37 7.35
CA ALA A 102 -15.29 21.93 7.73
C ALA A 102 -16.11 22.44 6.52
N ALA A 103 -15.49 22.71 5.39
CA ALA A 103 -16.15 23.11 4.15
C ALA A 103 -16.60 21.89 3.31
N GLY A 104 -16.30 20.66 3.76
CA GLY A 104 -16.64 19.44 3.07
C GLY A 104 -15.67 19.07 1.94
N ASN A 105 -14.45 19.60 1.95
CA ASN A 105 -13.41 19.22 1.01
C ASN A 105 -12.71 17.94 1.46
N TRP A 106 -12.54 17.00 0.56
CA TRP A 106 -11.92 15.70 0.78
C TRP A 106 -10.49 15.71 0.24
N THR A 107 -9.53 15.43 1.11
CA THR A 107 -8.10 15.32 0.77
C THR A 107 -7.61 13.92 1.08
N MET A 108 -7.07 13.23 0.08
CA MET A 108 -6.51 11.89 0.26
C MET A 108 -5.35 11.92 1.27
N SER A 109 -5.37 10.99 2.21
CA SER A 109 -4.29 10.76 3.16
C SER A 109 -3.52 9.48 2.84
N CYS A 110 -2.42 9.23 3.54
CA CYS A 110 -1.64 7.99 3.40
C CYS A 110 -2.47 6.73 3.72
N LEU A 111 -3.52 6.88 4.53
CA LEU A 111 -4.47 5.80 4.83
C LEU A 111 -5.23 5.29 3.60
N ALA A 112 -5.24 6.03 2.49
CA ALA A 112 -5.86 5.57 1.24
C ALA A 112 -5.31 4.21 0.78
N CYS A 113 -3.98 4.04 0.85
CA CYS A 113 -3.31 2.80 0.49
C CYS A 113 -2.99 1.90 1.70
N HIS A 114 -2.98 2.46 2.93
CA HIS A 114 -2.51 1.77 4.14
C HIS A 114 -3.58 1.60 5.22
N GLN A 115 -4.87 1.68 4.86
CA GLN A 115 -6.00 1.40 5.74
C GLN A 115 -7.04 0.56 5.01
N GLY A 116 -6.75 -0.72 4.88
CA GLY A 116 -7.66 -1.70 4.29
C GLY A 116 -8.49 -2.45 5.33
N GLN A 117 -9.10 -3.53 4.87
CA GLN A 117 -9.88 -4.46 5.67
C GLN A 117 -9.50 -5.88 5.35
N VAL A 118 -9.43 -6.72 6.39
CA VAL A 118 -9.31 -8.16 6.26
C VAL A 118 -10.47 -8.81 7.02
N ARG A 119 -11.19 -9.74 6.38
CA ARG A 119 -12.40 -10.37 6.95
C ARG A 119 -13.46 -9.35 7.42
N GLY A 120 -13.55 -8.21 6.74
CA GLY A 120 -14.48 -7.13 7.10
C GLY A 120 -14.08 -6.29 8.32
N VAL A 121 -12.89 -6.52 8.87
CA VAL A 121 -12.32 -5.74 9.98
C VAL A 121 -11.29 -4.78 9.43
N ALA A 122 -11.43 -3.49 9.75
CA ALA A 122 -10.44 -2.48 9.44
C ALA A 122 -9.20 -2.66 10.34
N ILE A 123 -8.03 -2.78 9.74
CA ILE A 123 -6.77 -2.99 10.46
C ILE A 123 -5.83 -1.83 10.14
N PRO A 124 -5.36 -1.08 11.14
CA PRO A 124 -4.42 0.01 10.91
C PRO A 124 -3.13 -0.47 10.25
N GLY A 125 -2.73 0.20 9.18
CA GLY A 125 -1.50 -0.12 8.46
C GLY A 125 -1.59 -1.31 7.50
N VAL A 126 -2.74 -1.99 7.39
CA VAL A 126 -2.91 -3.05 6.40
C VAL A 126 -3.05 -2.46 4.98
N PRO A 127 -2.45 -3.08 3.95
CA PRO A 127 -2.64 -2.65 2.57
C PRO A 127 -4.12 -2.60 2.18
N ASN A 128 -4.53 -1.51 1.52
CA ASN A 128 -5.90 -1.41 1.01
C ASN A 128 -6.01 -2.05 -0.38
N SER A 129 -5.99 -3.37 -0.42
CA SER A 129 -6.12 -4.16 -1.64
C SER A 129 -7.50 -4.06 -2.34
N SER A 130 -8.40 -3.21 -1.83
CA SER A 130 -9.72 -2.93 -2.42
C SER A 130 -9.81 -1.53 -3.01
N TYR A 131 -8.81 -0.67 -2.83
CA TYR A 131 -8.88 0.73 -3.21
C TYR A 131 -8.92 0.89 -4.74
N ALA A 132 -10.01 1.39 -5.26
CA ALA A 132 -10.22 1.62 -6.70
C ALA A 132 -9.81 3.04 -7.11
N LEU A 133 -8.57 3.44 -6.80
CA LEU A 133 -8.05 4.81 -6.92
C LEU A 133 -8.27 5.40 -8.32
N GLU A 134 -7.85 4.70 -9.38
CA GLU A 134 -8.00 5.19 -10.76
C GLU A 134 -9.48 5.33 -11.16
N THR A 135 -10.34 4.41 -10.71
CA THR A 135 -11.78 4.47 -10.98
C THR A 135 -12.41 5.67 -10.28
N LEU A 136 -12.10 5.87 -8.99
CA LEU A 136 -12.59 7.01 -8.22
C LEU A 136 -12.16 8.34 -8.86
N THR A 137 -10.88 8.47 -9.22
CA THR A 137 -10.35 9.69 -9.84
C THR A 137 -11.00 9.99 -11.19
N GLU A 138 -11.20 8.96 -12.02
CA GLU A 138 -11.88 9.12 -13.32
C GLU A 138 -13.34 9.57 -13.13
N GLU A 139 -14.06 8.94 -12.21
CA GLU A 139 -15.48 9.27 -11.96
C GLU A 139 -15.63 10.64 -11.29
N VAL A 140 -14.72 11.02 -10.36
CA VAL A 140 -14.61 12.38 -9.80
C VAL A 140 -14.43 13.41 -10.93
N ARG A 141 -13.49 13.17 -11.83
CA ARG A 141 -13.22 14.06 -12.97
C ARG A 141 -14.46 14.22 -13.88
N LEU A 142 -15.20 13.14 -14.13
CA LEU A 142 -16.44 13.19 -14.91
C LEU A 142 -17.52 14.02 -14.22
N VAL A 143 -17.70 13.88 -12.89
CA VAL A 143 -18.66 14.68 -12.12
C VAL A 143 -18.25 16.15 -12.11
N LYS A 144 -16.97 16.46 -11.83
CA LYS A 144 -16.45 17.84 -11.86
C LYS A 144 -16.67 18.50 -13.23
N ALA A 145 -16.43 17.77 -14.34
CA ALA A 145 -16.68 18.28 -15.68
C ALA A 145 -18.15 18.64 -15.89
N ARG A 146 -19.09 17.79 -15.44
CA ARG A 146 -20.54 18.06 -15.52
C ARG A 146 -20.96 19.24 -14.65
N GLN A 147 -20.38 19.38 -13.47
CA GLN A 147 -20.64 20.46 -12.52
C GLN A 147 -19.84 21.74 -12.83
N ARG A 148 -18.97 21.73 -13.85
CA ARG A 148 -18.07 22.84 -14.22
C ARG A 148 -17.13 23.27 -13.08
N LYS A 149 -16.72 22.31 -12.25
CA LYS A 149 -15.72 22.50 -11.19
C LYS A 149 -14.29 22.38 -11.74
N ALA A 150 -13.34 23.03 -11.08
CA ALA A 150 -11.93 22.96 -11.43
C ALA A 150 -11.36 21.54 -11.21
N PHE A 151 -10.46 21.11 -12.08
CA PHE A 151 -9.72 19.87 -11.92
C PHE A 151 -8.56 20.07 -10.94
N GLY A 152 -8.39 19.13 -10.02
CA GLY A 152 -7.29 19.08 -9.08
C GLY A 152 -6.05 18.36 -9.64
N HIS A 153 -5.04 18.21 -8.79
CA HIS A 153 -3.77 17.57 -9.15
C HIS A 153 -3.94 16.10 -9.56
N MET A 154 -4.81 15.34 -8.86
CA MET A 154 -5.10 13.94 -9.20
C MET A 154 -5.84 13.81 -10.53
N ASP A 155 -6.84 14.68 -10.77
CA ASP A 155 -7.58 14.70 -12.03
C ASP A 155 -6.67 14.89 -13.23
N MET A 156 -5.71 15.82 -13.12
CA MET A 156 -4.78 16.13 -14.20
C MET A 156 -3.66 15.12 -14.30
N GLY A 157 -3.09 14.69 -13.17
CA GLY A 157 -1.98 13.75 -13.12
C GLY A 157 -2.32 12.40 -13.73
N SER A 158 -3.51 11.86 -13.45
CA SER A 158 -3.98 10.56 -13.96
C SER A 158 -4.20 10.54 -15.49
N LEU A 159 -4.29 11.70 -16.14
CA LEU A 159 -4.35 11.77 -17.60
C LEU A 159 -2.99 11.46 -18.26
N PHE A 160 -1.89 11.68 -17.55
CA PHE A 160 -0.53 11.47 -18.06
C PHE A 160 0.09 10.17 -17.55
N LEU A 161 -0.23 9.78 -16.33
CA LEU A 161 0.27 8.58 -15.68
C LEU A 161 -0.87 7.91 -14.89
N PRO A 162 -1.32 6.73 -15.27
CA PRO A 162 -2.34 6.00 -14.52
C PRO A 162 -1.93 5.80 -13.06
N LEU A 163 -2.87 5.97 -12.13
CA LEU A 163 -2.63 5.85 -10.68
C LEU A 163 -2.57 4.39 -10.23
N GLY A 164 -3.15 3.48 -11.01
CA GLY A 164 -3.18 2.04 -10.83
C GLY A 164 -4.09 1.42 -11.87
N THR A 165 -3.69 0.34 -12.54
CA THR A 165 -4.50 -0.28 -13.60
C THR A 165 -5.39 -1.40 -13.10
N THR A 166 -5.23 -1.80 -11.83
CA THR A 166 -6.04 -2.81 -11.14
C THR A 166 -6.49 -2.27 -9.78
N VAL A 167 -7.67 -2.65 -9.34
CA VAL A 167 -8.17 -2.34 -7.99
C VAL A 167 -7.18 -2.89 -6.95
N GLY A 168 -6.84 -2.06 -5.96
CA GLY A 168 -5.89 -2.39 -4.89
C GLY A 168 -4.43 -2.10 -5.24
N THR A 169 -4.11 -1.77 -6.48
CA THR A 169 -2.75 -1.41 -6.88
C THR A 169 -2.55 0.09 -7.03
N THR A 170 -1.30 0.53 -6.94
CA THR A 170 -0.93 1.93 -7.06
C THR A 170 0.36 2.10 -7.86
N ASN A 171 0.52 3.24 -8.51
CA ASN A 171 1.75 3.68 -9.16
C ASN A 171 2.40 4.87 -8.44
N ALA A 172 2.09 5.03 -7.15
CA ALA A 172 2.46 6.21 -6.36
C ALA A 172 3.98 6.50 -6.36
N VAL A 173 4.84 5.47 -6.30
CA VAL A 173 6.29 5.65 -6.29
C VAL A 173 6.77 6.32 -7.58
N ILE A 174 6.34 5.83 -8.74
CA ILE A 174 6.72 6.43 -10.04
C ILE A 174 6.13 7.83 -10.19
N PHE A 175 4.90 8.03 -9.71
CA PHE A 175 4.26 9.34 -9.69
C PHE A 175 5.08 10.35 -8.88
N GLY A 176 5.48 9.98 -7.65
CA GLY A 176 6.33 10.80 -6.80
C GLY A 176 7.71 11.05 -7.42
N MET A 177 8.33 10.04 -8.04
CA MET A 177 9.62 10.20 -8.72
C MET A 177 9.53 11.10 -9.96
N ALA A 178 8.42 11.05 -10.70
CA ALA A 178 8.16 11.96 -11.81
C ALA A 178 8.10 13.41 -11.32
N LEU A 179 7.43 13.67 -10.20
CA LEU A 179 7.38 14.99 -9.57
C LEU A 179 8.75 15.42 -9.01
N MET A 180 9.52 14.46 -8.44
CA MET A 180 10.87 14.72 -7.93
C MET A 180 11.83 15.26 -9.01
N ARG A 181 11.68 14.88 -10.27
CA ARG A 181 12.48 15.42 -11.38
C ARG A 181 12.37 16.93 -11.56
N HIS A 182 11.28 17.52 -11.09
CA HIS A 182 11.05 18.96 -11.12
C HIS A 182 11.48 19.68 -9.83
N ARG A 183 12.29 19.02 -9.02
CA ARG A 183 12.84 19.57 -7.77
C ARG A 183 14.35 19.54 -7.77
N ASP A 184 14.96 20.53 -7.10
CA ASP A 184 16.35 20.45 -6.71
C ASP A 184 16.52 19.67 -5.38
N PRO A 185 17.74 19.41 -4.90
CA PRO A 185 17.95 18.72 -3.63
C PRO A 185 17.31 19.37 -2.41
N GLN A 186 17.02 20.68 -2.46
CA GLN A 186 16.36 21.45 -1.40
C GLN A 186 14.85 21.55 -1.59
N LEU A 187 14.30 20.83 -2.58
CA LEU A 187 12.89 20.74 -2.97
C LEU A 187 12.33 21.98 -3.68
N ASN A 188 13.16 22.95 -4.08
CA ASN A 188 12.70 24.05 -4.91
C ASN A 188 12.28 23.54 -6.29
N ILE A 189 11.22 24.15 -6.86
CA ILE A 189 10.74 23.79 -8.19
C ILE A 189 11.73 24.30 -9.24
N VAL A 190 12.16 23.39 -10.11
CA VAL A 190 13.05 23.68 -11.24
C VAL A 190 12.39 23.29 -12.56
N ALA A 191 12.59 24.12 -13.58
CA ALA A 191 12.12 23.80 -14.92
C ALA A 191 12.99 22.70 -15.53
N ARG A 192 12.41 21.53 -15.81
CA ARG A 192 13.04 20.42 -16.53
C ARG A 192 12.07 19.87 -17.56
N PRO A 193 12.56 19.35 -18.70
CA PRO A 193 11.67 18.70 -19.65
C PRO A 193 11.01 17.47 -19.00
N PRO A 194 9.71 17.22 -19.27
CA PRO A 194 9.04 16.03 -18.79
C PRO A 194 9.69 14.78 -19.39
N ARG A 195 9.71 13.69 -18.63
CA ARG A 195 10.02 12.37 -19.14
C ARG A 195 8.75 11.83 -19.80
N LEU A 196 8.85 11.49 -21.08
CA LEU A 196 7.68 11.03 -21.85
C LEU A 196 7.43 9.52 -21.75
N ASP A 197 8.44 8.75 -21.32
CA ASP A 197 8.44 7.30 -21.23
C ASP A 197 8.40 6.79 -19.78
N LEU A 198 7.56 7.35 -18.96
CA LEU A 198 7.36 6.86 -17.59
C LEU A 198 6.71 5.48 -17.63
N PRO A 199 7.42 4.43 -17.22
CA PRO A 199 6.86 3.08 -17.23
C PRO A 199 5.76 2.99 -16.18
N HIS A 200 4.59 2.57 -16.63
CA HIS A 200 3.51 2.23 -15.72
C HIS A 200 3.64 0.78 -15.27
N HIS A 201 3.53 0.55 -13.97
CA HIS A 201 3.43 -0.78 -13.39
C HIS A 201 2.56 -0.74 -12.12
N ASP A 202 1.86 -1.82 -11.88
CA ASP A 202 1.10 -1.96 -10.65
C ASP A 202 2.02 -2.34 -9.49
N MET A 203 1.78 -1.73 -8.34
CA MET A 203 2.47 -2.02 -7.09
C MET A 203 1.45 -2.29 -6.00
N ASP A 204 1.75 -3.24 -5.14
CA ASP A 204 1.03 -3.45 -3.90
C ASP A 204 1.60 -2.55 -2.80
N ALA A 205 0.75 -2.00 -1.94
CA ALA A 205 1.19 -1.21 -0.81
C ALA A 205 1.72 -2.14 0.30
N PRO A 206 2.87 -1.85 0.93
CA PRO A 206 3.37 -2.68 2.02
C PRO A 206 2.57 -2.46 3.30
N ALA A 207 2.47 -3.50 4.14
CA ALA A 207 1.94 -3.34 5.49
C ALA A 207 2.85 -2.44 6.34
N TRP A 208 2.25 -1.48 7.05
CA TRP A 208 3.02 -0.49 7.81
C TRP A 208 3.70 -1.04 9.06
N TRP A 209 3.16 -2.06 9.72
CA TRP A 209 3.85 -2.69 10.85
C TRP A 209 5.20 -3.32 10.48
N LEU A 210 5.48 -3.54 9.18
CA LEU A 210 6.78 -3.98 8.70
C LEU A 210 7.83 -2.86 8.72
N TYR A 211 7.41 -1.60 8.77
CA TYR A 211 8.29 -0.43 8.73
C TYR A 211 9.31 -0.46 9.86
N ARG A 212 8.90 -0.78 11.10
CA ARG A 212 9.80 -0.81 12.25
C ARG A 212 10.99 -1.77 12.10
N THR A 213 10.79 -2.87 11.37
CA THR A 213 11.81 -3.92 11.18
C THR A 213 12.77 -3.58 10.04
N ARG A 214 12.32 -2.82 9.05
CA ARG A 214 13.12 -2.46 7.87
C ARG A 214 14.09 -1.31 8.15
N ARG A 215 15.23 -1.32 7.47
CA ARG A 215 16.24 -0.25 7.48
C ARG A 215 16.16 0.64 6.25
N THR A 216 15.53 0.16 5.19
CA THR A 216 15.36 0.85 3.92
C THR A 216 13.90 0.77 3.45
N LEU A 217 13.50 1.67 2.56
CA LEU A 217 12.15 1.72 2.00
C LEU A 217 12.11 1.24 0.56
N TYR A 218 10.90 0.99 0.10
CA TYR A 218 10.51 0.41 -1.20
C TYR A 218 10.87 -1.07 -1.34
N ALA A 219 10.29 -1.72 -2.37
CA ALA A 219 10.48 -3.16 -2.62
C ALA A 219 11.94 -3.52 -2.92
N ASP A 220 12.69 -2.61 -3.52
CA ASP A 220 14.09 -2.75 -3.89
C ASP A 220 15.07 -2.17 -2.85
N GLY A 221 14.55 -1.54 -1.78
CA GLY A 221 15.36 -1.10 -0.63
C GLY A 221 16.33 0.03 -0.94
N PHE A 222 16.11 0.84 -1.98
CA PHE A 222 17.07 1.89 -2.34
C PHE A 222 16.92 3.18 -1.53
N ALA A 223 15.75 3.44 -0.93
CA ALA A 223 15.47 4.70 -0.27
C ALA A 223 15.74 4.65 1.24
N ALA A 224 16.20 5.78 1.79
CA ALA A 224 16.40 5.93 3.22
C ALA A 224 15.08 5.77 3.98
N LYS A 225 15.12 5.10 5.14
CA LYS A 225 14.02 5.11 6.10
C LYS A 225 14.06 6.41 6.91
N GLY A 226 12.90 7.01 7.15
CA GLY A 226 12.75 8.18 7.99
C GLY A 226 11.49 8.98 7.65
N HIS A 227 11.05 9.81 8.60
CA HIS A 227 9.84 10.64 8.48
C HIS A 227 9.86 11.54 7.23
N ARG A 228 11.01 12.08 6.84
CA ARG A 228 11.11 12.92 5.64
C ARG A 228 10.80 12.13 4.36
N MET A 229 11.25 10.88 4.25
CA MET A 229 10.98 10.05 3.08
C MET A 229 9.48 9.73 2.91
N LEU A 230 8.72 9.67 4.00
CA LEU A 230 7.25 9.51 3.94
C LEU A 230 6.57 10.69 3.24
N MET A 231 7.17 11.88 3.28
CA MET A 231 6.63 13.08 2.64
C MET A 231 6.86 13.12 1.11
N GLN A 232 7.65 12.20 0.54
CA GLN A 232 7.93 12.15 -0.90
C GLN A 232 6.64 12.06 -1.74
N PHE A 233 5.58 11.52 -1.18
CA PHE A 233 4.26 11.42 -1.84
C PHE A 233 3.46 12.74 -1.86
N LEU A 234 3.99 13.81 -1.24
CA LEU A 234 3.33 15.13 -1.15
C LEU A 234 3.91 16.15 -2.15
N LEU A 235 4.71 15.72 -3.11
CA LEU A 235 5.44 16.56 -4.07
C LEU A 235 4.54 17.18 -5.16
N VAL A 236 3.38 17.72 -4.80
CA VAL A 236 2.60 18.53 -5.75
C VAL A 236 3.20 19.94 -5.87
N LYS A 237 2.86 20.66 -6.94
CA LYS A 237 3.45 22.01 -7.18
C LYS A 237 3.08 23.04 -6.12
N GLU A 238 1.93 22.85 -5.47
CA GLU A 238 1.41 23.70 -4.39
C GLU A 238 2.23 23.58 -3.10
N ASN A 239 2.97 22.47 -2.94
CA ASN A 239 3.80 22.21 -1.77
C ASN A 239 5.26 22.61 -2.05
N GLY A 240 5.63 23.82 -1.64
CA GLY A 240 7.01 24.31 -1.69
C GLY A 240 7.86 23.74 -0.54
N PRO A 241 9.19 24.01 -0.54
CA PRO A 241 10.12 23.48 0.46
C PRO A 241 9.78 23.94 1.90
N GLU A 242 9.16 25.11 2.07
CA GLU A 242 8.72 25.61 3.37
C GLU A 242 7.66 24.72 3.99
N ARG A 243 6.69 24.24 3.18
CA ARG A 243 5.64 23.32 3.65
C ARG A 243 6.21 22.02 4.20
N PHE A 244 7.21 21.45 3.54
CA PHE A 244 7.85 20.21 4.00
C PHE A 244 8.55 20.42 5.35
N ARG A 245 9.16 21.60 5.58
CA ARG A 245 9.79 21.95 6.86
C ARG A 245 8.77 22.22 7.97
N GLU A 246 7.64 22.87 7.64
CA GLU A 246 6.53 23.08 8.57
C GLU A 246 5.91 21.77 9.05
N TRP A 247 5.88 20.76 8.19
CA TRP A 247 5.26 19.45 8.49
C TRP A 247 6.24 18.44 9.07
N GLU A 248 7.48 18.80 9.26
CA GLU A 248 8.51 17.85 9.69
C GLU A 248 8.18 17.23 11.04
N ASP A 249 7.67 18.01 12.00
CA ASP A 249 7.27 17.52 13.31
C ASP A 249 6.03 16.63 13.22
N ASP A 250 5.04 16.98 12.41
CA ASP A 250 3.89 16.11 12.15
C ASP A 250 4.32 14.73 11.67
N PHE A 251 5.28 14.70 10.73
CA PHE A 251 5.73 13.44 10.16
C PHE A 251 6.61 12.63 11.10
N ARG A 252 7.23 13.23 12.10
CA ARG A 252 7.84 12.50 13.22
C ARG A 252 6.77 11.80 14.07
N HIS A 253 5.64 12.44 14.35
CA HIS A 253 4.51 11.82 15.04
C HIS A 253 3.88 10.70 14.21
N ILE A 254 3.70 10.92 12.90
CA ILE A 254 3.18 9.91 11.97
C ILE A 254 4.13 8.70 11.90
N GLU A 255 5.44 8.92 11.78
CA GLU A 255 6.44 7.85 11.80
C GLU A 255 6.40 7.06 13.11
N ALA A 256 6.33 7.74 14.25
CA ALA A 256 6.24 7.09 15.55
C ALA A 256 4.97 6.22 15.68
N TRP A 257 3.85 6.68 15.12
CA TRP A 257 2.64 5.88 15.06
C TRP A 257 2.81 4.65 14.16
N ILE A 258 3.40 4.80 12.98
CA ILE A 258 3.67 3.68 12.06
C ILE A 258 4.60 2.66 12.73
N GLU A 259 5.64 3.08 13.41
CA GLU A 259 6.58 2.21 14.13
C GLU A 259 5.94 1.49 15.33
N GLY A 260 4.90 2.08 15.91
CA GLY A 260 4.13 1.50 17.00
C GLY A 260 3.07 0.49 16.57
N LEU A 261 2.83 0.30 15.27
CA LEU A 261 1.83 -0.65 14.79
C LEU A 261 2.27 -2.10 15.01
N ASP A 262 1.38 -2.91 15.55
CA ASP A 262 1.57 -4.35 15.66
C ASP A 262 0.90 -5.10 14.51
N PRO A 263 1.50 -6.19 14.03
CA PRO A 263 0.86 -7.08 13.07
C PRO A 263 -0.38 -7.72 13.71
N PRO A 264 -1.47 -7.93 12.93
CA PRO A 264 -2.66 -8.57 13.46
C PRO A 264 -2.38 -10.06 13.75
N ALA A 265 -2.84 -10.54 14.90
CA ALA A 265 -2.79 -11.95 15.24
C ALA A 265 -3.83 -12.75 14.42
N TRP A 266 -3.46 -13.94 13.97
CA TRP A 266 -4.39 -14.87 13.34
C TRP A 266 -5.49 -15.29 14.32
N SER A 267 -6.74 -15.20 13.91
CA SER A 267 -7.91 -15.54 14.72
C SER A 267 -8.72 -16.73 14.18
N GLY A 268 -8.24 -17.37 13.13
CA GLY A 268 -8.86 -18.55 12.54
C GLY A 268 -8.34 -19.86 13.13
N PRO A 269 -8.76 -21.01 12.58
CA PRO A 269 -8.25 -22.32 12.96
C PRO A 269 -6.74 -22.43 12.74
N LEU A 270 -6.04 -23.07 13.70
CA LEU A 270 -4.61 -23.32 13.65
C LEU A 270 -4.31 -24.74 14.12
N ASP A 271 -3.59 -25.50 13.30
CA ASP A 271 -2.97 -26.77 13.71
C ASP A 271 -1.55 -26.49 14.25
N GLU A 272 -1.45 -26.40 15.57
CA GLU A 272 -0.19 -26.08 16.24
C GLU A 272 0.92 -27.11 15.95
N ALA A 273 0.59 -28.39 15.80
CA ALA A 273 1.57 -29.43 15.51
C ALA A 273 2.08 -29.31 14.07
N LEU A 274 1.20 -28.98 13.14
CA LEU A 274 1.58 -28.69 11.75
C LEU A 274 2.39 -27.40 11.63
N ALA A 275 2.00 -26.34 12.33
CA ALA A 275 2.73 -25.09 12.39
C ALA A 275 4.14 -25.25 12.96
N ALA A 276 4.33 -26.08 14.02
CA ALA A 276 5.65 -26.38 14.56
C ALA A 276 6.55 -27.07 13.52
N ARG A 277 6.04 -28.03 12.76
CA ARG A 277 6.78 -28.63 11.63
C ARG A 277 7.09 -27.59 10.54
N GLY A 278 6.12 -26.70 10.26
CA GLY A 278 6.30 -25.60 9.31
C GLY A 278 7.40 -24.66 9.72
N HIS A 279 7.55 -24.36 11.01
CA HIS A 279 8.66 -23.58 11.53
C HIS A 279 10.02 -24.22 11.21
N GLU A 280 10.15 -25.55 11.36
CA GLU A 280 11.40 -26.25 11.04
C GLU A 280 11.73 -26.20 9.54
N VAL A 281 10.73 -26.36 8.68
CA VAL A 281 10.88 -26.23 7.22
C VAL A 281 11.25 -24.80 6.84
N PHE A 282 10.56 -23.81 7.40
CA PHE A 282 10.83 -22.40 7.20
C PHE A 282 12.27 -22.02 7.61
N ALA A 283 12.74 -22.51 8.75
CA ALA A 283 14.08 -22.25 9.23
C ALA A 283 15.17 -22.77 8.26
N ARG A 284 14.91 -23.89 7.58
CA ARG A 284 15.85 -24.47 6.60
C ARG A 284 15.84 -23.78 5.25
N HIS A 285 14.67 -23.33 4.76
CA HIS A 285 14.49 -22.95 3.36
C HIS A 285 14.13 -21.47 3.13
N CYS A 286 13.64 -20.76 4.16
CA CYS A 286 13.09 -19.40 4.02
C CYS A 286 13.83 -18.37 4.87
N ALA A 287 14.33 -18.77 6.06
CA ALA A 287 14.89 -17.86 7.05
C ALA A 287 16.14 -17.11 6.57
N GLU A 288 16.92 -17.67 5.66
CA GLU A 288 18.09 -17.00 5.08
C GLU A 288 17.75 -15.65 4.44
N CYS A 289 16.55 -15.54 3.85
CA CYS A 289 16.06 -14.31 3.21
C CYS A 289 15.08 -13.53 4.09
N HIS A 290 14.14 -14.23 4.76
CA HIS A 290 13.05 -13.61 5.50
C HIS A 290 13.32 -13.45 7.01
N GLY A 291 14.43 -13.99 7.51
CA GLY A 291 14.79 -13.92 8.93
C GLY A 291 14.11 -14.97 9.80
N THR A 292 14.28 -14.82 11.11
CA THR A 292 13.72 -15.69 12.14
C THR A 292 12.73 -14.94 13.00
N TYR A 293 11.75 -15.66 13.60
CA TYR A 293 10.66 -15.10 14.39
C TYR A 293 10.65 -15.69 15.80
N GLY A 294 9.98 -15.01 16.73
CA GLY A 294 9.94 -15.41 18.13
C GLY A 294 11.22 -15.04 18.90
N ALA A 295 11.59 -15.89 19.87
CA ALA A 295 12.81 -15.68 20.66
C ALA A 295 14.06 -15.77 19.78
N GLY A 296 14.91 -14.73 19.79
CA GLY A 296 16.08 -14.66 18.92
C GLY A 296 15.77 -14.17 17.50
N ARG A 297 14.68 -13.43 17.33
CA ARG A 297 14.29 -12.80 16.07
C ARG A 297 15.46 -12.09 15.38
N SER A 298 15.59 -12.32 14.07
CA SER A 298 16.53 -11.60 13.21
C SER A 298 15.90 -11.29 11.87
N TYR A 299 16.32 -10.19 11.24
CA TYR A 299 15.90 -9.85 9.89
C TYR A 299 17.10 -9.36 9.08
N PRO A 300 17.51 -10.09 8.04
CA PRO A 300 18.73 -9.77 7.28
C PRO A 300 18.57 -8.59 6.34
N GLU A 301 17.34 -8.26 5.90
CA GLU A 301 17.03 -7.29 4.85
C GLU A 301 17.83 -7.56 3.57
N ARG A 302 17.78 -8.82 3.15
CA ARG A 302 18.56 -9.32 2.01
C ARG A 302 17.95 -8.83 0.70
N VAL A 303 18.76 -8.22 -0.15
CA VAL A 303 18.41 -8.00 -1.57
C VAL A 303 18.67 -9.30 -2.32
N VAL A 304 17.62 -9.87 -2.90
CA VAL A 304 17.73 -11.05 -3.76
C VAL A 304 17.86 -10.57 -5.21
N PRO A 305 18.95 -10.94 -5.93
CA PRO A 305 19.14 -10.52 -7.32
C PRO A 305 17.95 -10.90 -8.21
N ILE A 306 17.60 -10.02 -9.14
CA ILE A 306 16.42 -10.21 -9.99
C ILE A 306 16.47 -11.51 -10.81
N GLU A 307 17.68 -11.91 -11.25
CA GLU A 307 17.92 -13.15 -11.99
C GLU A 307 17.74 -14.40 -11.11
N VAL A 308 17.83 -14.24 -9.79
CA VAL A 308 17.67 -15.33 -8.80
C VAL A 308 16.21 -15.42 -8.36
N ILE A 309 15.59 -14.28 -8.03
CA ILE A 309 14.19 -14.30 -7.57
C ILE A 309 13.20 -14.50 -8.73
N GLY A 310 13.53 -14.03 -9.93
CA GLY A 310 12.74 -14.22 -11.15
C GLY A 310 11.38 -13.51 -11.20
N THR A 311 11.07 -12.61 -10.24
CA THR A 311 9.79 -11.88 -10.22
C THR A 311 9.79 -10.75 -11.26
N ASP A 312 8.65 -10.08 -11.43
CA ASP A 312 8.51 -8.99 -12.41
C ASP A 312 9.55 -7.89 -12.18
N ARG A 313 10.24 -7.51 -13.25
CA ARG A 313 11.32 -6.51 -13.16
C ARG A 313 10.89 -5.08 -13.51
N ALA A 314 9.64 -4.87 -13.95
CA ALA A 314 9.19 -3.57 -14.44
C ALA A 314 9.41 -2.46 -13.40
N ARG A 315 9.15 -2.73 -12.12
CA ARG A 315 9.41 -1.80 -11.02
C ARG A 315 10.90 -1.52 -10.83
N LEU A 316 11.74 -2.53 -10.95
CA LEU A 316 13.18 -2.41 -10.78
C LEU A 316 13.80 -1.55 -11.89
N ASP A 317 13.36 -1.78 -13.12
CA ASP A 317 13.86 -1.09 -14.33
C ASP A 317 13.27 0.31 -14.51
N ALA A 318 12.20 0.64 -13.78
CA ALA A 318 11.49 1.91 -13.91
C ALA A 318 12.32 3.14 -13.50
N LEU A 319 13.29 2.95 -12.62
CA LEU A 319 14.15 4.03 -12.09
C LEU A 319 15.62 3.70 -12.34
N THR A 320 16.32 4.69 -12.87
CA THR A 320 17.77 4.62 -13.02
C THR A 320 18.48 4.73 -11.67
N ALA A 321 19.73 4.26 -11.59
CA ALA A 321 20.58 4.46 -10.42
C ALA A 321 20.76 5.95 -10.08
N GLY A 322 20.84 6.82 -11.10
CA GLY A 322 20.92 8.27 -10.93
C GLY A 322 19.70 8.84 -10.21
N GLU A 323 18.49 8.51 -10.65
CA GLU A 323 17.24 8.99 -10.03
C GLU A 323 17.12 8.52 -8.57
N ARG A 324 17.58 7.30 -8.25
CA ARG A 324 17.63 6.77 -6.88
C ARG A 324 18.61 7.54 -6.01
N ARG A 325 19.82 7.85 -6.53
CA ARG A 325 20.80 8.68 -5.84
C ARG A 325 20.28 10.11 -5.63
N ASP A 326 19.64 10.71 -6.63
CA ASP A 326 19.06 12.05 -6.53
C ASP A 326 18.02 12.15 -5.40
N LEU A 327 17.16 11.12 -5.24
CA LEU A 327 16.21 11.06 -4.13
C LEU A 327 16.93 11.00 -2.77
N ASN A 328 17.90 10.10 -2.62
CA ASN A 328 18.65 9.97 -1.36
C ASN A 328 19.57 11.16 -1.05
N ALA A 329 20.01 11.88 -2.06
CA ALA A 329 20.80 13.11 -1.91
C ALA A 329 19.94 14.35 -1.63
N SER A 330 18.62 14.25 -1.82
CA SER A 330 17.69 15.34 -1.53
C SER A 330 17.41 15.48 -0.04
N TRP A 331 16.65 16.52 0.31
CA TRP A 331 16.17 16.74 1.68
C TRP A 331 15.45 15.50 2.29
N PHE A 332 14.78 14.68 1.46
CA PHE A 332 14.11 13.47 1.91
C PHE A 332 15.08 12.40 2.43
N GLY A 333 16.29 12.34 1.91
CA GLY A 333 17.27 11.34 2.31
C GLY A 333 17.94 11.61 3.66
N ASP A 334 17.76 12.79 4.25
CA ASP A 334 18.28 13.17 5.56
C ASP A 334 19.78 12.83 5.75
N GLY A 335 20.59 13.10 4.74
CA GLY A 335 22.01 12.80 4.75
C GLY A 335 22.39 11.32 4.57
N ALA A 336 21.44 10.44 4.26
CA ALA A 336 21.70 9.02 4.07
C ALA A 336 22.32 8.67 2.70
N GLY A 337 22.40 9.62 1.76
CA GLY A 337 22.75 9.37 0.37
C GLY A 337 24.01 8.50 0.18
N ALA A 338 25.14 8.89 0.79
CA ALA A 338 26.40 8.15 0.65
C ALA A 338 26.36 6.73 1.27
N ARG A 339 25.54 6.51 2.30
CA ARG A 339 25.37 5.20 2.95
C ARG A 339 24.55 4.22 2.12
N LEU A 340 23.74 4.70 1.19
CA LEU A 340 22.83 3.93 0.35
C LEU A 340 23.26 3.88 -1.12
N ASP A 341 24.45 4.39 -1.47
CA ASP A 341 24.88 4.48 -2.86
C ASP A 341 24.89 3.11 -3.57
N GLU A 342 25.38 2.07 -2.90
CA GLU A 342 25.35 0.71 -3.43
C GLU A 342 23.92 0.17 -3.62
N ARG A 343 22.97 0.61 -2.78
CA ARG A 343 21.55 0.23 -2.89
C ARG A 343 20.82 0.93 -4.03
N CYS A 344 21.42 1.96 -4.60
CA CYS A 344 20.84 2.68 -5.73
C CYS A 344 20.97 1.92 -7.06
N GLU A 345 21.91 0.97 -7.16
CA GLU A 345 21.99 0.10 -8.33
C GLU A 345 20.80 -0.89 -8.35
N PRO A 346 20.09 -1.00 -9.50
CA PRO A 346 18.88 -1.84 -9.60
C PRO A 346 19.24 -3.34 -9.66
N ALA A 347 19.60 -3.92 -8.52
CA ALA A 347 20.08 -5.30 -8.45
C ALA A 347 18.97 -6.34 -8.25
N GLY A 348 17.91 -6.02 -7.51
CA GLY A 348 16.85 -6.98 -7.18
C GLY A 348 15.87 -6.43 -6.15
N TYR A 349 15.16 -7.33 -5.48
CA TYR A 349 14.19 -6.98 -4.47
C TYR A 349 14.59 -7.43 -3.06
N VAL A 350 14.20 -6.64 -2.08
CA VAL A 350 14.37 -6.99 -0.67
C VAL A 350 13.34 -8.04 -0.28
N ALA A 351 13.80 -9.19 0.24
CA ALA A 351 12.92 -10.15 0.89
C ALA A 351 12.27 -9.47 2.11
N PRO A 352 10.93 -9.32 2.15
CA PRO A 352 10.26 -8.59 3.24
C PRO A 352 10.26 -9.39 4.54
N PRO A 353 10.16 -8.74 5.72
CA PRO A 353 9.75 -9.42 6.93
C PRO A 353 8.31 -9.91 6.77
N LEU A 354 7.95 -11.02 7.41
CA LEU A 354 6.66 -11.72 7.19
C LEU A 354 5.70 -11.60 8.38
N ASP A 355 5.94 -10.66 9.30
CA ASP A 355 5.00 -10.39 10.41
C ASP A 355 3.63 -10.05 9.86
N GLY A 356 2.59 -10.74 10.32
CA GLY A 356 1.22 -10.54 9.86
C GLY A 356 1.00 -10.84 8.37
N VAL A 357 1.86 -11.65 7.75
CA VAL A 357 1.82 -11.93 6.30
C VAL A 357 0.47 -12.48 5.85
N TRP A 358 -0.23 -13.21 6.69
CA TRP A 358 -1.55 -13.72 6.39
C TRP A 358 -2.58 -12.62 6.04
N ALA A 359 -2.40 -11.41 6.60
CA ALA A 359 -3.31 -10.29 6.41
C ALA A 359 -2.96 -9.41 5.19
N THR A 360 -1.85 -9.66 4.49
CA THR A 360 -1.31 -8.74 3.48
C THR A 360 -1.57 -9.16 2.02
N ALA A 361 -2.53 -10.05 1.80
CA ALA A 361 -2.90 -10.44 0.44
C ALA A 361 -3.42 -9.24 -0.41
N PRO A 362 -3.08 -9.19 -1.71
CA PRO A 362 -2.33 -10.16 -2.52
C PRO A 362 -0.81 -10.06 -2.33
N TYR A 363 -0.05 -10.99 -2.90
CA TYR A 363 1.38 -11.16 -2.67
C TYR A 363 2.23 -10.82 -3.90
N LEU A 364 3.55 -10.82 -3.72
CA LEU A 364 4.60 -10.21 -4.52
C LEU A 364 4.48 -8.68 -4.53
N HIS A 365 5.56 -7.99 -4.95
CA HIS A 365 5.64 -6.53 -4.94
C HIS A 365 4.59 -5.83 -5.82
N ASN A 366 4.02 -6.55 -6.77
CA ASN A 366 3.00 -6.06 -7.71
C ASN A 366 1.57 -6.57 -7.41
N GLY A 367 1.39 -7.35 -6.33
CA GLY A 367 0.09 -7.89 -5.95
C GLY A 367 -0.46 -8.97 -6.90
N SER A 368 0.40 -9.66 -7.65
CA SER A 368 -0.03 -10.60 -8.71
C SER A 368 -0.51 -11.96 -8.20
N VAL A 369 -0.18 -12.33 -6.97
CA VAL A 369 -0.47 -13.66 -6.39
C VAL A 369 -1.53 -13.53 -5.30
N PRO A 370 -2.73 -14.11 -5.45
CA PRO A 370 -3.87 -13.80 -4.59
C PRO A 370 -3.82 -14.42 -3.19
N THR A 371 -3.10 -15.53 -2.97
CA THR A 371 -3.05 -16.21 -1.67
C THR A 371 -1.66 -16.74 -1.35
N LEU A 372 -1.35 -17.00 -0.08
CA LEU A 372 -0.10 -17.68 0.33
C LEU A 372 -0.01 -19.09 -0.25
N TRP A 373 -1.13 -19.78 -0.40
CA TRP A 373 -1.14 -21.08 -1.06
C TRP A 373 -0.61 -20.99 -2.48
N HIS A 374 -1.08 -20.03 -3.29
CA HIS A 374 -0.56 -19.80 -4.64
C HIS A 374 0.91 -19.34 -4.64
N LEU A 375 1.35 -18.64 -3.58
CA LEU A 375 2.77 -18.29 -3.45
C LEU A 375 3.64 -19.53 -3.27
N LEU A 376 3.15 -20.53 -2.52
CA LEU A 376 3.82 -21.82 -2.29
C LEU A 376 3.62 -22.83 -3.43
N HIS A 377 2.71 -22.56 -4.38
CA HIS A 377 2.42 -23.40 -5.54
C HIS A 377 2.52 -22.60 -6.85
N PRO A 378 3.73 -22.28 -7.33
CA PRO A 378 3.93 -21.40 -8.49
C PRO A 378 3.20 -21.87 -9.76
N SER A 379 3.13 -23.19 -9.98
CA SER A 379 2.41 -23.78 -11.13
C SER A 379 0.89 -23.62 -11.10
N GLU A 380 0.33 -23.29 -9.95
CA GLU A 380 -1.12 -23.16 -9.73
C GLU A 380 -1.58 -21.68 -9.71
N ARG A 381 -0.65 -20.74 -9.93
CA ARG A 381 -0.98 -19.31 -9.93
C ARG A 381 -1.93 -18.99 -11.09
N PRO A 382 -3.06 -18.29 -10.84
CA PRO A 382 -4.00 -17.98 -11.90
C PRO A 382 -3.42 -16.97 -12.89
N LEU A 383 -3.66 -17.18 -14.19
CA LEU A 383 -3.24 -16.27 -15.26
C LEU A 383 -4.04 -14.96 -15.24
N VAL A 384 -5.35 -15.08 -15.06
CA VAL A 384 -6.28 -13.96 -14.93
C VAL A 384 -7.17 -14.20 -13.73
N TRP A 385 -7.32 -13.20 -12.90
CA TRP A 385 -8.18 -13.32 -11.73
C TRP A 385 -8.81 -11.98 -11.34
N ARG A 386 -9.91 -12.06 -10.61
CA ARG A 386 -10.45 -10.91 -9.89
C ARG A 386 -10.85 -11.32 -8.48
N ARG A 387 -10.70 -10.39 -7.54
CA ARG A 387 -11.21 -10.62 -6.19
C ARG A 387 -12.73 -10.58 -6.19
N THR A 388 -13.34 -11.39 -5.36
CA THR A 388 -14.75 -11.25 -5.02
C THR A 388 -14.93 -10.07 -4.06
N PRO A 389 -16.09 -9.37 -4.08
CA PRO A 389 -16.31 -8.21 -3.23
C PRO A 389 -16.20 -8.48 -1.72
N THR A 390 -16.45 -9.72 -1.33
CA THR A 390 -16.45 -10.16 0.06
C THR A 390 -15.77 -11.52 0.18
N GLY A 391 -15.10 -11.73 1.30
CA GLY A 391 -14.52 -13.00 1.65
C GLY A 391 -13.02 -12.98 1.77
N TYR A 392 -12.55 -13.83 2.66
CA TYR A 392 -11.16 -14.19 2.87
C TYR A 392 -11.09 -15.71 2.85
N ASP A 393 -10.13 -16.26 2.12
CA ASP A 393 -9.91 -17.70 2.03
C ASP A 393 -9.03 -18.15 3.20
N ASP A 394 -9.63 -18.77 4.20
CA ASP A 394 -8.96 -19.24 5.41
C ASP A 394 -8.12 -20.51 5.19
N GLU A 395 -8.37 -21.25 4.11
CA GLU A 395 -7.60 -22.45 3.76
C GLU A 395 -6.36 -22.07 2.92
N ARG A 396 -6.56 -21.22 1.91
CA ARG A 396 -5.48 -20.78 1.03
C ARG A 396 -4.75 -19.52 1.53
N ILE A 397 -5.25 -18.90 2.57
CA ILE A 397 -4.74 -17.69 3.23
C ILE A 397 -4.59 -16.53 2.26
N GLY A 398 -5.67 -15.78 2.08
CA GLY A 398 -5.67 -14.61 1.21
C GLY A 398 -7.03 -14.28 0.60
N LEU A 399 -7.00 -13.77 -0.63
CA LEU A 399 -8.22 -13.30 -1.30
C LEU A 399 -9.05 -14.46 -1.85
N VAL A 400 -10.36 -14.38 -1.70
CA VAL A 400 -11.28 -15.20 -2.50
C VAL A 400 -11.33 -14.60 -3.90
N VAL A 401 -10.94 -15.39 -4.90
CA VAL A 401 -10.84 -14.91 -6.28
C VAL A 401 -11.64 -15.78 -7.26
N GLU A 402 -12.12 -15.16 -8.33
CA GLU A 402 -12.57 -15.84 -9.53
C GLU A 402 -11.38 -15.90 -10.49
N SER A 403 -11.05 -17.08 -11.01
CA SER A 403 -9.96 -17.30 -11.95
C SER A 403 -10.48 -17.55 -13.35
N ALA A 404 -9.68 -17.15 -14.36
CA ALA A 404 -9.91 -17.43 -15.76
C ALA A 404 -8.58 -17.63 -16.51
N ASP A 405 -8.60 -18.34 -17.61
CA ASP A 405 -7.42 -18.48 -18.48
C ASP A 405 -7.19 -17.23 -19.32
N GLU A 406 -8.26 -16.50 -19.63
CA GLU A 406 -8.23 -15.29 -20.45
C GLU A 406 -9.15 -14.20 -19.87
N MET A 407 -8.85 -12.95 -20.24
CA MET A 407 -9.75 -11.84 -19.95
C MET A 407 -11.13 -12.10 -20.60
N PRO A 408 -12.25 -11.73 -19.92
CA PRO A 408 -13.57 -11.84 -20.51
C PRO A 408 -13.62 -11.23 -21.92
N ALA A 409 -14.16 -12.00 -22.87
CA ALA A 409 -14.24 -11.58 -24.28
C ALA A 409 -15.21 -10.40 -24.50
N GLU A 410 -16.17 -10.19 -23.61
CA GLU A 410 -17.09 -9.06 -23.64
C GLU A 410 -16.37 -7.72 -23.39
N ARG A 411 -16.88 -6.65 -24.01
CA ARG A 411 -16.34 -5.32 -23.78
C ARG A 411 -16.70 -4.82 -22.39
N LEU A 412 -15.78 -4.96 -21.45
CA LEU A 412 -15.94 -4.44 -20.10
C LEU A 412 -15.81 -2.91 -20.04
N VAL A 413 -16.64 -2.27 -19.23
CA VAL A 413 -16.45 -0.86 -18.87
C VAL A 413 -15.16 -0.70 -18.06
N PRO A 414 -14.48 0.47 -18.08
CA PRO A 414 -13.18 0.65 -17.42
C PRO A 414 -13.17 0.23 -15.95
N ALA A 415 -14.18 0.61 -15.18
CA ALA A 415 -14.29 0.23 -13.76
C ALA A 415 -14.31 -1.29 -13.55
N THR A 416 -15.14 -2.02 -14.30
CA THR A 416 -15.20 -3.48 -14.24
C THR A 416 -13.90 -4.12 -14.74
N ARG A 417 -13.30 -3.58 -15.80
CA ARG A 417 -12.03 -4.08 -16.31
C ARG A 417 -10.93 -3.99 -15.26
N ARG A 418 -10.88 -2.94 -14.44
CA ARG A 418 -9.88 -2.75 -13.39
C ARG A 418 -10.04 -3.72 -12.21
N THR A 419 -11.16 -4.43 -12.09
CA THR A 419 -11.30 -5.50 -11.10
C THR A 419 -10.56 -6.78 -11.48
N TRP A 420 -10.15 -6.92 -12.75
CA TRP A 420 -9.41 -8.07 -13.26
C TRP A 420 -7.91 -7.81 -13.26
N PHE A 421 -7.16 -8.75 -12.70
CA PHE A 421 -5.71 -8.80 -12.73
C PHE A 421 -5.27 -9.81 -13.82
N ASP A 422 -4.61 -9.32 -14.87
CA ASP A 422 -4.08 -10.16 -15.95
C ASP A 422 -2.55 -10.23 -15.82
N THR A 423 -2.04 -11.35 -15.31
CA THR A 423 -0.61 -11.55 -15.01
C THR A 423 0.28 -11.62 -16.24
N ARG A 424 -0.29 -11.71 -17.44
CA ARG A 424 0.46 -11.72 -18.71
C ARG A 424 0.85 -10.32 -19.19
N ARG A 425 0.31 -9.28 -18.56
CA ARG A 425 0.63 -7.89 -18.92
C ARG A 425 1.96 -7.45 -18.30
N ALA A 426 2.65 -6.54 -18.97
CA ALA A 426 3.89 -5.95 -18.45
C ALA A 426 3.66 -5.31 -17.06
N GLY A 427 4.58 -5.55 -16.14
CA GLY A 427 4.49 -5.07 -14.76
C GLY A 427 3.56 -5.90 -13.85
N LYS A 428 2.94 -6.96 -14.37
CA LYS A 428 1.97 -7.79 -13.63
C LYS A 428 2.33 -9.26 -13.54
N SER A 429 3.53 -9.65 -13.93
CA SER A 429 3.92 -11.06 -13.90
C SER A 429 3.77 -11.65 -12.49
N ALA A 430 3.18 -12.85 -12.42
CA ALA A 430 3.14 -13.67 -11.22
C ALA A 430 4.29 -14.69 -11.16
N GLY A 431 5.29 -14.59 -12.05
CA GLY A 431 6.45 -15.47 -12.08
C GLY A 431 7.42 -15.25 -10.92
N GLY A 432 8.38 -16.16 -10.81
CA GLY A 432 9.46 -16.12 -9.82
C GLY A 432 9.08 -16.56 -8.42
N HIS A 433 10.03 -16.42 -7.48
CA HIS A 433 9.92 -16.95 -6.12
C HIS A 433 9.67 -18.47 -6.12
N GLU A 434 10.39 -19.20 -6.97
CA GLU A 434 10.24 -20.65 -7.17
C GLU A 434 11.12 -21.48 -6.21
N PHE A 435 11.77 -20.83 -5.22
CA PHE A 435 12.53 -21.51 -4.16
C PHE A 435 11.69 -22.56 -3.40
N VAL A 436 10.38 -22.38 -3.40
CA VAL A 436 9.40 -23.28 -2.77
C VAL A 436 9.21 -24.61 -3.50
N ASP A 437 9.72 -24.77 -4.72
CA ASP A 437 9.56 -25.99 -5.51
C ASP A 437 10.42 -27.16 -5.01
N VAL A 438 11.39 -26.89 -4.12
CA VAL A 438 12.14 -27.92 -3.43
C VAL A 438 11.33 -28.60 -2.32
N LEU A 439 10.22 -28.00 -1.88
CA LEU A 439 9.35 -28.49 -0.82
C LEU A 439 8.35 -29.50 -1.38
N ASP A 440 8.14 -30.60 -0.65
CA ASP A 440 7.04 -31.50 -0.93
C ASP A 440 5.68 -30.94 -0.47
N ALA A 441 4.59 -31.64 -0.80
CA ALA A 441 3.24 -31.19 -0.48
C ALA A 441 2.98 -31.07 1.04
N ALA A 442 3.57 -31.96 1.84
CA ALA A 442 3.42 -31.92 3.30
C ALA A 442 4.22 -30.75 3.92
N GLU A 443 5.38 -30.48 3.40
CA GLU A 443 6.21 -29.33 3.81
C GLU A 443 5.54 -27.99 3.41
N LYS A 444 4.98 -27.87 2.20
CA LYS A 444 4.21 -26.70 1.77
C LYS A 444 3.00 -26.45 2.68
N SER A 445 2.26 -27.50 3.02
CA SER A 445 1.13 -27.38 3.95
C SER A 445 1.57 -26.96 5.35
N ALA A 446 2.69 -27.49 5.84
CA ALA A 446 3.24 -27.13 7.14
C ALA A 446 3.73 -25.67 7.17
N VAL A 447 4.43 -25.21 6.13
CA VAL A 447 4.85 -23.81 6.01
C VAL A 447 3.65 -22.88 5.94
N LEU A 448 2.60 -23.23 5.17
CA LEU A 448 1.38 -22.42 5.11
C LEU A 448 0.75 -22.24 6.49
N GLU A 449 0.72 -23.32 7.29
CA GLU A 449 0.19 -23.27 8.66
C GLU A 449 1.08 -22.40 9.59
N TYR A 450 2.40 -22.52 9.46
CA TYR A 450 3.33 -21.69 10.23
C TYR A 450 3.18 -20.19 9.89
N LEU A 451 2.97 -19.82 8.63
CA LEU A 451 2.81 -18.42 8.21
C LEU A 451 1.59 -17.74 8.84
N LYS A 452 0.59 -18.50 9.33
CA LYS A 452 -0.52 -17.96 10.12
C LYS A 452 -0.06 -17.45 11.49
N THR A 453 1.04 -17.98 12.02
CA THR A 453 1.53 -17.63 13.37
C THR A 453 2.45 -16.42 13.40
N LEU A 454 2.83 -15.89 12.23
CA LEU A 454 3.69 -14.71 12.08
C LEU A 454 2.85 -13.40 12.12
#